data_e07a62102564fb2940c959c3c9e48b09
#
_entry.id   e07a62102564fb2940c959c3c9e48b09
#
_cell.length_a   1.000
_cell.length_b   1.000
_cell.length_c   1.000
_cell.angle_alpha   90.00
_cell.angle_beta   90.00
_cell.angle_gamma   90.00
#
_symmetry.space_group_name_H-M   'P 1'
#
loop_
_entity.id
_entity.type
_entity.pdbx_description
1 polymer ?
#
loop_
_entity_poly.entity_id
_entity_poly.type
_entity_poly.pdbx_seq_one_letter_code
_entity_poly.pdbx_strand_id
1 'polypeptide(L)'
;MPLLLPIRSRLSTCLPFIAVTQLVLLRSVAGFAFANGAVRQTSSSLRVFAAAGGAIDEKTMPFPTGAKPVEVIENPRPKLWIYDHCPFCVRPRMLLGLKGIKHDLMYLSNDDVETPTALAGKKMVPILELGRPGSEDHEIMKESLDIVKRLDEDPKFGPSVLAPAVERKDIDDWMASSAMVMRRLLRPRHAATPLPEFQTRSARETFIRNHPLPEPSSYEDNLKESPKLIEELERELWKLDAMIHSSTSVAADGKMSYNDIEFFPRMRGLTIVQGLGIPPKLRAYLDAVSELVDIPL
;
A
#
# COMPACT_ATOMS: atom_id res chain seq x y z
N MET A 1 -51.89 -43.39 -33.28
CA MET A 1 -51.80 -43.15 -34.75
C MET A 1 -50.90 -41.94 -34.93
N PRO A 2 -49.87 -42.05 -35.72
CA PRO A 2 -48.80 -41.06 -35.86
C PRO A 2 -49.01 -40.22 -37.09
N LEU A 3 -48.42 -39.02 -37.14
CA LEU A 3 -48.06 -38.38 -38.40
C LEU A 3 -46.73 -37.67 -38.31
N LEU A 4 -45.88 -38.14 -39.23
CA LEU A 4 -44.49 -37.82 -39.53
C LEU A 4 -44.35 -36.47 -40.27
N LEU A 5 -43.25 -35.75 -39.94
CA LEU A 5 -42.25 -35.01 -40.72
C LEU A 5 -42.66 -34.35 -42.09
N PRO A 6 -41.96 -33.30 -42.55
CA PRO A 6 -40.61 -33.48 -43.03
C PRO A 6 -39.56 -32.39 -42.74
N ILE A 7 -38.32 -32.82 -42.79
CA ILE A 7 -37.04 -32.19 -42.96
C ILE A 7 -36.97 -31.34 -44.23
N ARG A 8 -36.38 -30.15 -44.17
CA ARG A 8 -35.67 -29.55 -45.32
C ARG A 8 -34.40 -28.85 -44.88
N SER A 9 -33.29 -29.39 -45.31
CA SER A 9 -31.94 -28.87 -45.40
C SER A 9 -31.82 -27.80 -46.52
N ARG A 10 -30.99 -26.81 -46.31
CA ARG A 10 -30.09 -26.16 -47.32
C ARG A 10 -29.05 -25.32 -46.55
N LEU A 11 -27.78 -25.77 -46.59
CA LEU A 11 -26.68 -25.38 -47.47
C LEU A 11 -26.27 -23.90 -47.33
N SER A 12 -25.19 -23.66 -46.60
CA SER A 12 -23.84 -23.31 -47.08
C SER A 12 -23.73 -22.00 -47.85
N THR A 13 -23.06 -21.01 -47.24
CA THR A 13 -22.16 -20.12 -47.95
C THR A 13 -20.97 -19.77 -47.07
N CYS A 14 -19.81 -20.13 -47.60
CA CYS A 14 -18.47 -19.73 -47.09
C CYS A 14 -18.06 -18.36 -47.63
N LEU A 15 -17.13 -17.74 -46.90
CA LEU A 15 -16.06 -16.80 -47.28
C LEU A 15 -16.28 -15.31 -46.97
N PRO A 16 -15.18 -14.54 -46.78
CA PRO A 16 -13.79 -14.92 -46.51
C PRO A 16 -13.11 -14.26 -45.32
N PHE A 17 -12.02 -14.83 -44.89
CA PHE A 17 -10.95 -14.26 -44.05
C PHE A 17 -10.46 -12.89 -44.52
N ILE A 18 -10.48 -11.89 -43.64
CA ILE A 18 -9.61 -10.73 -43.79
C ILE A 18 -8.54 -10.84 -42.70
N ALA A 19 -7.33 -11.10 -43.14
CA ALA A 19 -6.12 -11.04 -42.35
C ALA A 19 -5.81 -9.58 -42.04
N VAL A 20 -5.88 -9.20 -40.75
CA VAL A 20 -5.29 -7.95 -40.24
C VAL A 20 -3.88 -8.26 -39.75
N THR A 21 -2.93 -7.80 -40.55
CA THR A 21 -1.50 -7.87 -40.29
C THR A 21 -1.18 -6.97 -39.08
N GLN A 22 -0.86 -7.60 -37.94
CA GLN A 22 -0.27 -6.89 -36.77
C GLN A 22 1.19 -6.56 -37.08
N LEU A 23 1.45 -5.27 -37.24
CA LEU A 23 2.78 -4.71 -37.30
C LEU A 23 3.42 -4.73 -35.90
N VAL A 24 4.26 -5.71 -35.61
CA VAL A 24 5.03 -5.77 -34.37
C VAL A 24 6.21 -4.81 -34.48
N LEU A 25 6.15 -3.69 -33.79
CA LEU A 25 7.29 -2.80 -33.56
C LEU A 25 8.17 -3.42 -32.47
N LEU A 26 9.22 -4.09 -32.89
CA LEU A 26 10.37 -4.46 -32.04
C LEU A 26 11.07 -3.19 -31.54
N ARG A 27 10.85 -2.81 -30.29
CA ARG A 27 11.73 -1.90 -29.57
C ARG A 27 12.80 -2.71 -28.85
N SER A 28 14.04 -2.48 -29.28
CA SER A 28 15.29 -2.94 -28.76
C SER A 28 15.35 -2.85 -27.23
N VAL A 29 15.57 -3.98 -26.56
CA VAL A 29 15.93 -4.05 -25.15
C VAL A 29 17.44 -3.83 -25.08
N ALA A 30 17.85 -2.63 -24.67
CA ALA A 30 19.23 -2.36 -24.30
C ALA A 30 19.51 -3.03 -22.94
N GLY A 31 20.47 -3.94 -22.92
CA GLY A 31 20.91 -4.64 -21.72
C GLY A 31 21.53 -3.68 -20.69
N PHE A 32 21.06 -3.79 -19.46
CA PHE A 32 21.74 -3.19 -18.30
C PHE A 32 22.75 -4.20 -17.75
N ALA A 33 24.04 -3.88 -17.96
CA ALA A 33 25.13 -4.55 -17.27
C ALA A 33 25.25 -3.95 -15.86
N PHE A 34 25.18 -4.80 -14.84
CA PHE A 34 25.53 -4.41 -13.47
C PHE A 34 27.05 -4.20 -13.36
N ALA A 35 27.46 -2.95 -13.21
CA ALA A 35 28.79 -2.61 -12.78
C ALA A 35 28.74 -2.09 -11.35
N ASN A 36 29.43 -2.77 -10.43
CA ASN A 36 29.72 -2.29 -9.09
C ASN A 36 30.48 -0.94 -9.17
N GLY A 37 29.83 0.13 -8.71
CA GLY A 37 30.46 1.45 -8.70
C GLY A 37 29.69 2.40 -7.79
N ALA A 38 30.41 2.95 -6.84
CA ALA A 38 29.98 3.89 -5.83
C ALA A 38 29.04 4.98 -6.37
N VAL A 39 27.90 5.17 -5.71
CA VAL A 39 26.96 6.27 -5.96
C VAL A 39 27.66 7.57 -5.56
N ARG A 40 28.08 8.36 -6.54
CA ARG A 40 28.42 9.77 -6.33
C ARG A 40 27.10 10.56 -6.19
N GLN A 41 26.85 11.07 -5.01
CA GLN A 41 25.83 12.11 -4.82
C GLN A 41 26.30 13.37 -5.58
N THR A 42 25.61 13.70 -6.67
CA THR A 42 25.72 15.02 -7.28
C THR A 42 24.72 15.95 -6.62
N SER A 43 25.20 16.82 -5.74
CA SER A 43 24.43 17.91 -5.17
C SER A 43 23.94 18.85 -6.27
N SER A 44 22.63 19.04 -6.37
CA SER A 44 21.94 19.90 -7.35
C SER A 44 22.08 21.41 -7.09
N SER A 45 23.01 21.84 -6.23
CA SER A 45 23.18 23.25 -5.84
C SER A 45 24.22 24.05 -6.66
N LEU A 46 24.79 23.48 -7.73
CA LEU A 46 25.86 24.13 -8.51
C LEU A 46 25.43 24.59 -9.92
N ARG A 47 24.14 24.74 -10.22
CA ARG A 47 23.69 25.16 -11.56
C ARG A 47 23.14 26.58 -11.68
N VAL A 48 23.29 27.45 -10.70
CA VAL A 48 22.76 28.83 -10.78
C VAL A 48 23.80 29.89 -11.18
N PHE A 49 25.10 29.55 -11.26
CA PHE A 49 26.14 30.55 -11.56
C PHE A 49 26.83 30.44 -12.94
N ALA A 50 26.27 29.75 -13.90
CA ALA A 50 26.89 29.55 -15.22
C ALA A 50 26.39 30.54 -16.30
N ALA A 51 25.78 31.69 -15.96
CA ALA A 51 25.26 32.66 -16.94
C ALA A 51 25.99 34.02 -16.95
N ALA A 52 27.05 34.20 -16.19
CA ALA A 52 27.91 35.39 -16.32
C ALA A 52 29.35 34.97 -16.65
N GLY A 53 29.71 35.10 -17.90
CA GLY A 53 31.02 34.73 -18.43
C GLY A 53 32.18 35.57 -17.84
N GLY A 54 32.63 35.26 -16.65
CA GLY A 54 33.85 35.76 -16.02
C GLY A 54 34.57 34.58 -15.39
N ALA A 55 35.82 34.32 -15.81
CA ALA A 55 36.68 33.35 -15.17
C ALA A 55 36.91 33.79 -13.71
N ILE A 56 36.39 33.00 -12.75
CA ILE A 56 36.61 33.23 -11.32
C ILE A 56 37.97 32.58 -11.00
N ASP A 57 38.96 33.38 -10.65
CA ASP A 57 40.28 32.92 -10.17
C ASP A 57 40.09 32.32 -8.76
N GLU A 58 40.28 31.03 -8.63
CA GLU A 58 40.09 30.24 -7.39
C GLU A 58 41.04 30.67 -6.25
N LYS A 59 42.01 31.54 -6.52
CA LYS A 59 43.00 32.04 -5.54
C LYS A 59 42.56 33.31 -4.77
N THR A 60 41.45 33.92 -5.12
CA THR A 60 41.04 35.22 -4.54
C THR A 60 39.77 35.21 -3.75
N MET A 61 39.13 34.08 -3.49
CA MET A 61 38.00 34.00 -2.56
C MET A 61 38.54 33.87 -1.13
N PRO A 62 38.29 34.85 -0.23
CA PRO A 62 38.63 34.66 1.16
C PRO A 62 37.57 33.75 1.81
N PHE A 63 37.71 32.47 1.67
CA PHE A 63 37.04 31.57 2.60
C PHE A 63 37.71 31.73 3.95
N PRO A 64 36.95 32.03 5.04
CA PRO A 64 37.55 32.03 6.36
C PRO A 64 38.09 30.63 6.66
N THR A 65 39.43 30.49 6.55
CA THR A 65 40.17 29.31 6.96
C THR A 65 39.90 29.12 8.46
N GLY A 66 39.03 28.18 8.82
CA GLY A 66 38.70 27.89 10.24
C GLY A 66 37.21 27.82 10.56
N ALA A 67 36.33 28.09 9.63
CA ALA A 67 34.90 27.78 9.85
C ALA A 67 34.71 26.26 9.91
N LYS A 68 34.44 25.72 11.08
CA LYS A 68 33.98 24.33 11.22
C LYS A 68 32.76 24.20 10.33
N PRO A 69 32.61 23.06 9.58
CA PRO A 69 31.37 22.80 8.86
C PRO A 69 30.22 22.97 9.83
N VAL A 70 29.25 23.82 9.48
CA VAL A 70 28.00 23.90 10.23
C VAL A 70 27.36 22.53 10.03
N GLU A 71 27.41 21.71 11.08
CA GLU A 71 26.69 20.46 11.12
C GLU A 71 25.20 20.83 11.07
N VAL A 72 24.60 20.74 9.91
CA VAL A 72 23.15 20.86 9.77
C VAL A 72 22.58 19.62 10.45
N ILE A 73 22.24 19.78 11.71
CA ILE A 73 21.52 18.76 12.48
C ILE A 73 20.10 18.74 11.91
N GLU A 74 19.91 18.10 10.76
CA GLU A 74 18.56 17.75 10.33
C GLU A 74 18.00 16.80 11.39
N ASN A 75 16.91 17.19 12.03
CA ASN A 75 16.14 16.26 12.86
C ASN A 75 15.83 15.03 12.03
N PRO A 76 16.20 13.82 12.49
CA PRO A 76 15.94 12.61 11.73
C PRO A 76 14.45 12.48 11.48
N ARG A 77 14.10 12.13 10.24
CA ARG A 77 12.72 11.85 9.90
C ARG A 77 12.19 10.70 10.74
N PRO A 78 10.91 10.72 11.11
CA PRO A 78 10.25 9.54 11.64
C PRO A 78 10.47 8.34 10.72
N LYS A 79 10.83 7.18 11.29
CA LYS A 79 10.89 5.91 10.56
C LYS A 79 9.69 5.06 10.95
N LEU A 80 8.99 4.55 9.94
CA LEU A 80 7.88 3.64 10.15
C LEU A 80 8.23 2.25 9.60
N TRP A 81 8.43 1.29 10.50
CA TRP A 81 8.75 -0.09 10.18
C TRP A 81 7.49 -0.89 9.92
N ILE A 82 7.36 -1.48 8.73
CA ILE A 82 6.08 -2.00 8.20
C ILE A 82 6.22 -3.26 7.35
N TYR A 83 5.05 -3.88 7.10
CA TYR A 83 4.74 -4.67 5.90
C TYR A 83 3.73 -3.91 5.05
N ASP A 84 3.87 -3.93 3.72
CA ASP A 84 2.97 -3.15 2.83
C ASP A 84 1.54 -3.70 2.82
N HIS A 85 1.38 -5.04 2.85
CA HIS A 85 0.06 -5.67 2.89
C HIS A 85 -0.69 -5.49 4.22
N CYS A 86 0.01 -5.12 5.28
CA CYS A 86 -0.55 -5.15 6.63
C CYS A 86 -1.51 -3.97 6.89
N PRO A 87 -2.80 -4.21 7.14
CA PRO A 87 -3.76 -3.13 7.39
C PRO A 87 -3.43 -2.31 8.65
N PHE A 88 -2.81 -2.92 9.65
CA PHE A 88 -2.35 -2.21 10.85
C PHE A 88 -1.21 -1.25 10.54
N CYS A 89 -0.34 -1.59 9.57
CA CYS A 89 0.74 -0.72 9.12
C CYS A 89 0.24 0.47 8.29
N VAL A 90 -0.84 0.29 7.56
CA VAL A 90 -1.46 1.37 6.76
C VAL A 90 -2.05 2.46 7.66
N ARG A 91 -2.57 2.13 8.86
CA ARG A 91 -3.16 3.10 9.81
C ARG A 91 -2.24 4.30 10.09
N PRO A 92 -1.03 4.15 10.64
CA PRO A 92 -0.13 5.28 10.87
C PRO A 92 0.36 5.92 9.58
N ARG A 93 0.49 5.19 8.45
CA ARG A 93 0.80 5.79 7.15
C ARG A 93 -0.26 6.80 6.74
N MET A 94 -1.54 6.51 6.98
CA MET A 94 -2.63 7.46 6.70
C MET A 94 -2.43 8.78 7.43
N LEU A 95 -2.08 8.75 8.73
CA LEU A 95 -1.82 9.97 9.49
C LEU A 95 -0.62 10.74 8.99
N LEU A 96 0.47 10.05 8.69
CA LEU A 96 1.68 10.67 8.14
C LEU A 96 1.38 11.37 6.81
N GLY A 97 0.59 10.73 5.93
CA GLY A 97 0.13 11.31 4.67
C GLY A 97 -0.81 12.50 4.88
N LEU A 98 -1.89 12.34 5.66
CA LEU A 98 -2.87 13.40 5.96
C LEU A 98 -2.23 14.67 6.51
N LYS A 99 -1.21 14.53 7.35
CA LYS A 99 -0.49 15.66 7.96
C LYS A 99 0.72 16.11 7.13
N GLY A 100 1.00 15.48 5.99
CA GLY A 100 2.16 15.80 5.15
C GLY A 100 3.50 15.61 5.87
N ILE A 101 3.57 14.73 6.87
CA ILE A 101 4.78 14.48 7.65
C ILE A 101 5.76 13.67 6.81
N LYS A 102 6.91 14.27 6.48
CA LYS A 102 8.00 13.55 5.81
C LYS A 102 8.55 12.46 6.71
N HIS A 103 8.58 11.24 6.22
CA HIS A 103 8.99 10.05 6.96
C HIS A 103 9.69 9.05 6.04
N ASP A 104 10.36 8.07 6.64
CA ASP A 104 11.00 6.97 5.94
C ASP A 104 10.21 5.67 6.20
N LEU A 105 9.82 4.97 5.14
CA LEU A 105 9.20 3.65 5.24
C LEU A 105 10.28 2.58 5.27
N MET A 106 10.33 1.82 6.35
CA MET A 106 11.29 0.75 6.59
C MET A 106 10.59 -0.61 6.43
N TYR A 107 10.75 -1.23 5.26
CA TYR A 107 10.14 -2.52 4.99
C TYR A 107 10.95 -3.65 5.61
N LEU A 108 10.32 -4.46 6.44
CA LEU A 108 10.90 -5.67 7.03
C LEU A 108 10.59 -6.90 6.19
N SER A 109 11.50 -7.88 6.15
CA SER A 109 11.15 -9.19 5.63
C SER A 109 10.14 -9.90 6.56
N ASN A 110 9.18 -10.64 6.01
CA ASN A 110 8.16 -11.29 6.84
C ASN A 110 8.71 -12.36 7.77
N ASP A 111 9.89 -12.91 7.51
CA ASP A 111 10.61 -13.85 8.36
C ASP A 111 11.63 -13.18 9.30
N ASP A 112 11.85 -11.86 9.18
CA ASP A 112 12.71 -11.12 10.11
C ASP A 112 12.08 -11.12 11.51
N VAL A 113 12.80 -11.71 12.46
CA VAL A 113 12.44 -11.73 13.89
C VAL A 113 13.36 -10.82 14.66
N GLU A 114 14.58 -10.67 14.19
CA GLU A 114 15.67 -10.00 14.91
C GLU A 114 15.43 -8.49 15.02
N THR A 115 15.23 -7.84 13.86
CA THR A 115 15.05 -6.38 13.81
C THR A 115 13.86 -5.89 14.65
N PRO A 116 12.63 -6.40 14.46
CA PRO A 116 11.49 -5.93 15.25
C PRO A 116 11.61 -6.32 16.74
N THR A 117 12.30 -7.42 17.07
CA THR A 117 12.53 -7.79 18.45
C THR A 117 13.55 -6.85 19.13
N ALA A 118 14.60 -6.46 18.43
CA ALA A 118 15.56 -5.48 18.91
C ALA A 118 14.91 -4.10 19.15
N LEU A 119 14.02 -3.67 18.27
CA LEU A 119 13.31 -2.38 18.36
C LEU A 119 12.20 -2.40 19.42
N ALA A 120 11.33 -3.41 19.39
CA ALA A 120 10.05 -3.40 20.10
C ALA A 120 9.91 -4.49 21.16
N GLY A 121 10.95 -5.34 21.36
CA GLY A 121 10.95 -6.45 22.31
C GLY A 121 10.22 -7.71 21.83
N LYS A 122 9.57 -7.68 20.68
CA LYS A 122 8.88 -8.81 20.04
C LYS A 122 8.74 -8.60 18.54
N LYS A 123 8.53 -9.70 17.79
CA LYS A 123 8.22 -9.60 16.37
C LYS A 123 6.82 -9.01 16.17
N MET A 124 6.76 -7.79 15.72
CA MET A 124 5.52 -7.07 15.40
C MET A 124 5.76 -5.89 14.45
N VAL A 125 4.73 -5.45 13.78
CA VAL A 125 4.62 -4.21 13.00
C VAL A 125 3.19 -3.67 13.15
N PRO A 126 2.98 -2.34 12.98
CA PRO A 126 3.97 -1.30 12.73
C PRO A 126 4.79 -0.94 13.97
N ILE A 127 5.98 -0.36 13.74
CA ILE A 127 6.79 0.28 14.78
C ILE A 127 7.13 1.68 14.29
N LEU A 128 6.84 2.71 15.09
CA LEU A 128 7.27 4.07 14.82
C LEU A 128 8.53 4.35 15.65
N GLU A 129 9.59 4.79 14.97
CA GLU A 129 10.85 5.24 15.56
C GLU A 129 10.98 6.75 15.36
N LEU A 130 11.10 7.49 16.44
CA LEU A 130 11.31 8.94 16.48
C LEU A 130 12.69 9.24 17.04
N GLY A 131 13.28 10.36 16.64
CA GLY A 131 14.60 10.78 17.12
C GLY A 131 15.74 9.92 16.61
N ARG A 132 16.94 10.13 17.17
CA ARG A 132 18.15 9.33 16.85
C ARG A 132 18.40 8.29 17.95
N PRO A 133 18.77 7.06 17.60
CA PRO A 133 19.20 6.10 18.60
C PRO A 133 20.26 6.70 19.55
N GLY A 134 20.00 6.64 20.85
CA GLY A 134 20.88 7.18 21.89
C GLY A 134 20.72 8.66 22.21
N SER A 135 19.83 9.39 21.55
CA SER A 135 19.46 10.76 21.95
C SER A 135 18.30 10.77 22.95
N GLU A 136 18.11 11.89 23.65
CA GLU A 136 17.02 12.05 24.63
C GLU A 136 15.62 12.03 24.01
N ASP A 137 15.53 12.37 22.72
CA ASP A 137 14.29 12.38 21.94
C ASP A 137 14.04 11.05 21.20
N HIS A 138 14.88 10.03 21.42
CA HIS A 138 14.69 8.71 20.81
C HIS A 138 13.51 7.99 21.46
N GLU A 139 12.50 7.67 20.67
CA GLU A 139 11.27 7.02 21.11
C GLU A 139 10.90 5.89 20.14
N ILE A 140 10.54 4.72 20.69
CA ILE A 140 10.00 3.58 19.94
C ILE A 140 8.55 3.36 20.37
N MET A 141 7.64 3.47 19.42
CA MET A 141 6.22 3.24 19.65
C MET A 141 5.72 1.99 18.95
N LYS A 142 4.84 1.29 19.62
CA LYS A 142 4.13 0.09 19.16
C LYS A 142 2.63 0.35 19.20
N GLU A 143 1.85 -0.60 18.68
CA GLU A 143 0.39 -0.56 18.60
C GLU A 143 -0.11 0.56 17.67
N SER A 144 -0.67 0.13 16.57
CA SER A 144 -0.99 1.03 15.44
C SER A 144 -1.93 2.18 15.80
N LEU A 145 -2.91 1.96 16.70
CA LEU A 145 -3.83 3.03 17.12
C LEU A 145 -3.19 3.99 18.12
N ASP A 146 -2.26 3.53 18.96
CA ASP A 146 -1.50 4.42 19.83
C ASP A 146 -0.59 5.32 19.01
N ILE A 147 0.04 4.77 17.96
CA ILE A 147 0.83 5.55 17.01
C ILE A 147 -0.06 6.59 16.29
N VAL A 148 -1.24 6.18 15.81
CA VAL A 148 -2.21 7.09 15.17
C VAL A 148 -2.58 8.21 16.13
N LYS A 149 -2.97 7.89 17.36
CA LYS A 149 -3.33 8.85 18.38
C LYS A 149 -2.18 9.83 18.69
N ARG A 150 -0.97 9.32 18.86
CA ARG A 150 0.23 10.13 19.07
C ARG A 150 0.46 11.12 17.91
N LEU A 151 0.40 10.64 16.68
CA LEU A 151 0.59 11.47 15.50
C LEU A 151 -0.53 12.49 15.30
N ASP A 152 -1.76 12.19 15.74
CA ASP A 152 -2.90 13.09 15.60
C ASP A 152 -2.95 14.15 16.69
N GLU A 153 -2.79 13.76 17.95
CA GLU A 153 -3.07 14.61 19.11
C GLU A 153 -1.85 15.40 19.64
N ASP A 154 -0.62 14.96 19.37
CA ASP A 154 0.57 15.66 19.86
C ASP A 154 0.84 16.91 19.00
N PRO A 155 0.85 18.12 19.63
CA PRO A 155 1.12 19.38 18.93
C PRO A 155 2.44 19.42 18.15
N LYS A 156 3.42 18.58 18.50
CA LYS A 156 4.69 18.41 17.79
C LYS A 156 4.46 18.02 16.30
N PHE A 157 3.36 17.32 16.02
CA PHE A 157 2.98 16.88 14.68
C PHE A 157 1.90 17.77 14.04
N GLY A 158 1.61 18.93 14.59
CA GLY A 158 0.58 19.87 14.12
C GLY A 158 -0.81 19.60 14.72
N PRO A 159 -1.84 20.29 14.26
CA PRO A 159 -3.20 20.17 14.80
C PRO A 159 -3.79 18.79 14.50
N SER A 160 -4.71 18.32 15.37
CA SER A 160 -5.50 17.13 15.12
C SER A 160 -6.34 17.27 13.85
N VAL A 161 -6.37 16.22 13.03
CA VAL A 161 -7.07 16.16 11.73
C VAL A 161 -8.18 15.12 11.69
N LEU A 162 -8.24 14.20 12.67
CA LEU A 162 -9.27 13.17 12.74
C LEU A 162 -10.44 13.60 13.61
N ALA A 163 -11.65 13.34 13.12
CA ALA A 163 -12.84 13.36 13.96
C ALA A 163 -12.87 12.10 14.87
N PRO A 164 -13.50 12.16 16.04
CA PRO A 164 -13.75 10.98 16.86
C PRO A 164 -14.49 9.89 16.08
N ALA A 165 -14.30 8.63 16.48
CA ALA A 165 -15.08 7.55 15.94
C ALA A 165 -16.58 7.74 16.26
N VAL A 166 -17.42 7.39 15.30
CA VAL A 166 -18.88 7.30 15.48
C VAL A 166 -19.32 5.83 15.41
N GLU A 167 -20.44 5.50 16.02
CA GLU A 167 -20.97 4.14 15.96
C GLU A 167 -21.44 3.83 14.53
N ARG A 168 -20.85 2.82 13.89
CA ARG A 168 -21.21 2.28 12.58
C ARG A 168 -21.37 0.77 12.66
N LYS A 169 -22.33 0.36 13.51
CA LYS A 169 -22.62 -1.06 13.71
C LYS A 169 -22.92 -1.81 12.40
N ASP A 170 -23.52 -1.15 11.45
CA ASP A 170 -23.78 -1.68 10.11
C ASP A 170 -22.48 -2.10 9.38
N ILE A 171 -21.45 -1.23 9.40
CA ILE A 171 -20.14 -1.52 8.82
C ILE A 171 -19.39 -2.57 9.64
N ASP A 172 -19.44 -2.49 10.97
CA ASP A 172 -18.78 -3.45 11.85
C ASP A 172 -19.32 -4.87 11.67
N ASP A 173 -20.66 -5.02 11.60
CA ASP A 173 -21.32 -6.29 11.34
C ASP A 173 -20.96 -6.82 9.94
N TRP A 174 -20.94 -5.95 8.93
CA TRP A 174 -20.51 -6.32 7.59
C TRP A 174 -19.03 -6.79 7.56
N MET A 175 -18.14 -6.06 8.21
CA MET A 175 -16.72 -6.41 8.31
C MET A 175 -16.52 -7.77 9.00
N ALA A 176 -17.29 -8.06 10.04
CA ALA A 176 -17.23 -9.33 10.75
C ALA A 176 -17.73 -10.48 9.87
N SER A 177 -18.86 -10.32 9.19
CA SER A 177 -19.48 -11.35 8.33
C SER A 177 -18.63 -11.64 7.08
N SER A 178 -18.02 -10.63 6.45
CA SER A 178 -17.22 -10.76 5.25
C SER A 178 -15.75 -11.13 5.50
N ALA A 179 -15.32 -11.17 6.77
CA ALA A 179 -13.92 -11.36 7.13
C ALA A 179 -13.31 -12.65 6.57
N MET A 180 -14.08 -13.73 6.51
CA MET A 180 -13.56 -15.02 6.07
C MET A 180 -13.37 -15.08 4.55
N VAL A 181 -14.34 -14.63 3.77
CA VAL A 181 -14.22 -14.59 2.30
C VAL A 181 -13.08 -13.66 1.88
N MET A 182 -12.93 -12.52 2.56
CA MET A 182 -11.80 -11.62 2.34
C MET A 182 -10.45 -12.30 2.63
N ARG A 183 -10.31 -12.99 3.78
CA ARG A 183 -9.06 -13.69 4.12
C ARG A 183 -8.70 -14.76 3.09
N ARG A 184 -9.68 -15.51 2.60
CA ARG A 184 -9.50 -16.56 1.59
C ARG A 184 -9.05 -15.99 0.23
N LEU A 185 -9.49 -14.79 -0.12
CA LEU A 185 -9.07 -14.09 -1.32
C LEU A 185 -7.70 -13.40 -1.16
N LEU A 186 -7.45 -12.76 -0.01
CA LEU A 186 -6.29 -11.90 0.19
C LEU A 186 -5.02 -12.66 0.56
N ARG A 187 -5.07 -13.59 1.54
CA ARG A 187 -3.86 -14.25 2.04
C ARG A 187 -3.06 -14.97 0.97
N PRO A 188 -3.68 -15.76 0.06
CA PRO A 188 -2.93 -16.42 -1.01
C PRO A 188 -2.30 -15.41 -1.98
N ARG A 189 -2.97 -14.29 -2.25
CA ARG A 189 -2.47 -13.25 -3.15
C ARG A 189 -1.33 -12.46 -2.54
N HIS A 190 -1.41 -12.12 -1.25
CA HIS A 190 -0.30 -11.48 -0.55
C HIS A 190 0.96 -12.34 -0.65
N ALA A 191 0.88 -13.64 -0.32
CA ALA A 191 2.02 -14.54 -0.41
C ALA A 191 2.58 -14.71 -1.84
N ALA A 192 1.73 -14.58 -2.87
CA ALA A 192 2.12 -14.72 -4.28
C ALA A 192 2.71 -13.43 -4.87
N THR A 193 2.33 -12.26 -4.37
CA THR A 193 2.74 -10.96 -4.90
C THR A 193 4.17 -10.61 -4.45
N PRO A 194 5.00 -9.97 -5.31
CA PRO A 194 6.36 -9.57 -4.96
C PRO A 194 6.39 -8.29 -4.11
N LEU A 195 5.66 -8.27 -2.99
CA LEU A 195 5.70 -7.18 -2.03
C LEU A 195 7.07 -7.11 -1.32
N PRO A 196 7.47 -5.95 -0.78
CA PRO A 196 8.77 -5.77 -0.14
C PRO A 196 9.09 -6.82 0.92
N GLU A 197 8.11 -7.19 1.74
CA GLU A 197 8.23 -8.18 2.80
C GLU A 197 8.27 -9.64 2.32
N PHE A 198 7.96 -9.90 1.05
CA PHE A 198 7.86 -11.25 0.46
C PHE A 198 8.90 -11.51 -0.65
N GLN A 199 10.08 -10.87 -0.58
CA GLN A 199 11.12 -11.04 -1.58
C GLN A 199 11.79 -12.42 -1.52
N THR A 200 11.78 -13.08 -0.36
CA THR A 200 12.39 -14.41 -0.17
C THR A 200 11.34 -15.50 -0.08
N ARG A 201 11.76 -16.74 -0.40
CA ARG A 201 10.91 -17.92 -0.21
C ARG A 201 10.59 -18.14 1.27
N SER A 202 11.57 -17.98 2.16
CA SER A 202 11.39 -18.18 3.60
C SER A 202 10.38 -17.20 4.19
N ALA A 203 10.36 -15.94 3.71
CA ALA A 203 9.37 -14.96 4.14
C ALA A 203 7.94 -15.36 3.75
N ARG A 204 7.74 -15.89 2.53
CA ARG A 204 6.45 -16.39 2.06
C ARG A 204 5.99 -17.62 2.84
N GLU A 205 6.89 -18.58 3.05
CA GLU A 205 6.60 -19.80 3.84
C GLU A 205 6.27 -19.46 5.29
N THR A 206 6.95 -18.48 5.87
CA THR A 206 6.67 -17.96 7.22
C THR A 206 5.28 -17.31 7.28
N PHE A 207 4.91 -16.52 6.29
CA PHE A 207 3.57 -15.93 6.22
C PHE A 207 2.48 -17.00 6.12
N ILE A 208 2.62 -17.97 5.21
CA ILE A 208 1.65 -19.06 5.01
C ILE A 208 1.47 -19.85 6.30
N ARG A 209 2.56 -20.22 6.96
CA ARG A 209 2.55 -20.95 8.24
C ARG A 209 1.82 -20.19 9.36
N ASN A 210 2.03 -18.89 9.42
CA ASN A 210 1.46 -18.04 10.49
C ASN A 210 0.03 -17.55 10.20
N HIS A 211 -0.45 -17.75 8.96
CA HIS A 211 -1.78 -17.32 8.54
C HIS A 211 -2.56 -18.47 7.89
N PRO A 212 -2.80 -19.58 8.62
CA PRO A 212 -3.54 -20.71 8.06
C PRO A 212 -4.97 -20.30 7.68
N LEU A 213 -5.51 -20.97 6.68
CA LEU A 213 -6.91 -20.87 6.28
C LEU A 213 -7.68 -22.09 6.76
N PRO A 214 -9.02 -22.01 6.96
CA PRO A 214 -9.85 -23.18 7.17
C PRO A 214 -9.90 -24.02 5.88
N GLU A 215 -10.53 -25.18 5.94
CA GLU A 215 -10.68 -26.01 4.75
C GLU A 215 -11.42 -25.28 3.59
N PRO A 216 -10.91 -25.37 2.35
CA PRO A 216 -9.63 -25.95 2.00
C PRO A 216 -8.46 -25.10 2.53
N SER A 217 -7.56 -25.71 3.30
CA SER A 217 -6.47 -24.99 4.00
C SER A 217 -5.33 -24.54 3.09
N SER A 218 -5.24 -25.15 1.92
CA SER A 218 -4.24 -24.82 0.91
C SER A 218 -4.50 -23.44 0.27
N TYR A 219 -3.46 -22.62 0.21
CA TYR A 219 -3.51 -21.35 -0.52
C TYR A 219 -3.79 -21.54 -2.01
N GLU A 220 -3.25 -22.62 -2.59
CA GLU A 220 -3.47 -22.96 -4.00
C GLU A 220 -4.94 -23.31 -4.28
N ASP A 221 -5.58 -24.08 -3.42
CA ASP A 221 -6.99 -24.45 -3.58
C ASP A 221 -7.91 -23.23 -3.38
N ASN A 222 -7.59 -22.35 -2.44
CA ASN A 222 -8.31 -21.07 -2.32
C ASN A 222 -8.16 -20.19 -3.56
N LEU A 223 -7.00 -20.19 -4.24
CA LEU A 223 -6.84 -19.51 -5.53
C LEU A 223 -7.70 -20.14 -6.62
N LYS A 224 -7.84 -21.47 -6.66
CA LYS A 224 -8.74 -22.18 -7.61
C LYS A 224 -10.22 -21.84 -7.36
N GLU A 225 -10.61 -21.65 -6.10
CA GLU A 225 -11.97 -21.25 -5.72
C GLU A 225 -12.26 -19.75 -5.91
N SER A 226 -11.26 -18.96 -6.33
CA SER A 226 -11.40 -17.51 -6.47
C SER A 226 -12.64 -17.06 -7.24
N PRO A 227 -13.05 -17.66 -8.37
CA PRO A 227 -14.24 -17.19 -9.08
C PRO A 227 -15.50 -17.20 -8.18
N LYS A 228 -15.71 -18.29 -7.43
CA LYS A 228 -16.83 -18.40 -6.49
C LYS A 228 -16.74 -17.42 -5.34
N LEU A 229 -15.53 -17.26 -4.78
CA LEU A 229 -15.29 -16.34 -3.66
C LEU A 229 -15.44 -14.87 -4.10
N ILE A 230 -15.09 -14.55 -5.33
CA ILE A 230 -15.29 -13.21 -5.91
C ILE A 230 -16.78 -12.91 -6.03
N GLU A 231 -17.57 -13.83 -6.63
CA GLU A 231 -19.02 -13.66 -6.72
C GLU A 231 -19.69 -13.49 -5.34
N GLU A 232 -19.22 -14.25 -4.35
CA GLU A 232 -19.71 -14.13 -2.96
C GLU A 232 -19.39 -12.75 -2.40
N LEU A 233 -18.12 -12.31 -2.51
CA LEU A 233 -17.69 -11.02 -1.98
C LEU A 233 -18.36 -9.85 -2.72
N GLU A 234 -18.54 -9.92 -4.03
CA GLU A 234 -19.20 -8.87 -4.81
C GLU A 234 -20.64 -8.61 -4.30
N ARG A 235 -21.39 -9.68 -4.01
CA ARG A 235 -22.73 -9.52 -3.43
C ARG A 235 -22.69 -8.79 -2.09
N GLU A 236 -21.68 -9.06 -1.27
CA GLU A 236 -21.51 -8.37 0.02
C GLU A 236 -21.02 -6.93 -0.18
N LEU A 237 -20.13 -6.67 -1.15
CA LEU A 237 -19.66 -5.33 -1.46
C LEU A 237 -20.78 -4.41 -1.94
N TRP A 238 -21.78 -4.90 -2.67
CA TRP A 238 -22.95 -4.11 -3.04
C TRP A 238 -23.81 -3.70 -1.82
N LYS A 239 -23.89 -4.55 -0.79
CA LYS A 239 -24.52 -4.17 0.49
C LYS A 239 -23.71 -3.08 1.19
N LEU A 240 -22.39 -3.24 1.25
CA LEU A 240 -21.48 -2.25 1.82
C LEU A 240 -21.57 -0.90 1.10
N ASP A 241 -21.65 -0.90 -0.23
CA ASP A 241 -21.73 0.30 -1.07
C ASP A 241 -22.95 1.17 -0.68
N ALA A 242 -24.07 0.54 -0.32
CA ALA A 242 -25.26 1.25 0.14
C ALA A 242 -25.05 1.96 1.51
N MET A 243 -24.09 1.49 2.31
CA MET A 243 -23.77 2.05 3.62
C MET A 243 -22.78 3.22 3.55
N ILE A 244 -22.13 3.45 2.37
CA ILE A 244 -21.17 4.52 2.16
C ILE A 244 -21.90 5.79 1.73
N HIS A 245 -21.76 6.84 2.53
CA HIS A 245 -22.47 8.12 2.33
C HIS A 245 -21.56 9.22 1.77
N SER A 246 -20.24 9.08 1.92
CA SER A 246 -19.25 10.06 1.47
C SER A 246 -18.07 9.38 0.79
N SER A 247 -17.46 10.04 -0.20
CA SER A 247 -16.20 9.59 -0.81
C SER A 247 -14.97 9.84 0.05
N THR A 248 -15.08 10.60 1.13
CA THR A 248 -13.94 10.96 1.98
C THR A 248 -13.99 10.36 3.38
N SER A 249 -15.16 9.83 3.79
CA SER A 249 -15.31 9.17 5.09
C SER A 249 -16.47 8.19 5.11
N VAL A 250 -16.29 7.12 5.89
CA VAL A 250 -17.37 6.19 6.25
C VAL A 250 -18.15 6.66 7.48
N ALA A 251 -17.69 7.70 8.17
CA ALA A 251 -18.47 8.35 9.22
C ALA A 251 -19.69 9.06 8.62
N ALA A 252 -20.79 9.12 9.38
CA ALA A 252 -22.06 9.64 8.89
C ALA A 252 -22.01 11.14 8.51
N ASP A 253 -21.13 11.92 9.13
CA ASP A 253 -20.93 13.35 8.86
C ASP A 253 -19.95 13.65 7.72
N GLY A 254 -19.36 12.60 7.11
CA GLY A 254 -18.43 12.71 5.99
C GLY A 254 -17.05 13.25 6.34
N LYS A 255 -16.72 13.40 7.63
CA LYS A 255 -15.40 13.83 8.06
C LYS A 255 -14.50 12.64 8.29
N MET A 256 -13.25 12.73 7.82
CA MET A 256 -12.22 11.74 8.11
C MET A 256 -12.12 11.50 9.61
N SER A 257 -12.22 10.26 10.03
CA SER A 257 -12.37 9.88 11.43
C SER A 257 -11.56 8.62 11.76
N TYR A 258 -11.55 8.23 13.01
CA TYR A 258 -10.96 6.95 13.42
C TYR A 258 -11.68 5.74 12.78
N ASN A 259 -12.93 5.85 12.32
CA ASN A 259 -13.57 4.79 11.52
C ASN A 259 -12.83 4.56 10.19
N ASP A 260 -12.36 5.62 9.54
CA ASP A 260 -11.65 5.53 8.28
C ASP A 260 -10.25 4.90 8.45
N ILE A 261 -9.60 5.19 9.57
CA ILE A 261 -8.32 4.57 9.96
C ILE A 261 -8.46 3.04 10.10
N GLU A 262 -9.64 2.56 10.51
CA GLU A 262 -9.95 1.14 10.63
C GLU A 262 -10.41 0.52 9.30
N PHE A 263 -11.19 1.25 8.52
CA PHE A 263 -11.90 0.74 7.36
C PHE A 263 -11.03 0.75 6.09
N PHE A 264 -10.44 1.91 5.73
CA PHE A 264 -9.66 2.05 4.49
C PHE A 264 -8.56 1.00 4.34
N PRO A 265 -7.70 0.72 5.35
CA PRO A 265 -6.63 -0.25 5.21
C PRO A 265 -7.10 -1.64 4.80
N ARG A 266 -8.26 -2.06 5.26
CA ARG A 266 -8.84 -3.38 4.95
C ARG A 266 -9.44 -3.41 3.56
N MET A 267 -10.11 -2.33 3.15
CA MET A 267 -10.69 -2.21 1.80
C MET A 267 -9.61 -2.02 0.74
N ARG A 268 -8.54 -1.25 1.03
CA ARG A 268 -7.37 -1.15 0.16
C ARG A 268 -6.83 -2.53 -0.23
N GLY A 269 -6.76 -3.46 0.72
CA GLY A 269 -6.29 -4.81 0.47
C GLY A 269 -7.04 -5.54 -0.65
N LEU A 270 -8.31 -5.21 -0.90
CA LEU A 270 -9.12 -5.85 -1.94
C LEU A 270 -8.66 -5.52 -3.37
N THR A 271 -7.93 -4.43 -3.56
CA THR A 271 -7.45 -4.03 -4.89
C THR A 271 -6.44 -4.99 -5.50
N ILE A 272 -5.81 -5.86 -4.69
CA ILE A 272 -4.94 -6.94 -5.18
C ILE A 272 -5.72 -8.08 -5.85
N VAL A 273 -7.05 -8.16 -5.64
CA VAL A 273 -7.89 -9.24 -6.17
C VAL A 273 -8.29 -8.93 -7.59
N GLN A 274 -7.50 -9.43 -8.54
CA GLN A 274 -7.79 -9.26 -9.96
C GLN A 274 -9.17 -9.84 -10.31
N GLY A 275 -9.97 -9.08 -11.03
CA GLY A 275 -11.31 -9.47 -11.47
C GLY A 275 -12.42 -9.21 -10.45
N LEU A 276 -12.11 -8.68 -9.26
CA LEU A 276 -13.11 -8.27 -8.28
C LEU A 276 -13.76 -6.94 -8.72
N GLY A 277 -15.08 -6.96 -8.90
CA GLY A 277 -15.87 -5.76 -9.14
C GLY A 277 -16.07 -4.96 -7.85
N ILE A 278 -15.42 -3.80 -7.76
CA ILE A 278 -15.60 -2.88 -6.62
C ILE A 278 -16.73 -1.90 -6.98
N PRO A 279 -17.81 -1.85 -6.18
CA PRO A 279 -18.95 -0.98 -6.45
C PRO A 279 -18.60 0.51 -6.43
N PRO A 280 -19.41 1.38 -7.08
CA PRO A 280 -19.02 2.74 -7.40
C PRO A 280 -18.70 3.64 -6.21
N LYS A 281 -19.50 3.61 -5.13
CA LYS A 281 -19.26 4.47 -3.96
C LYS A 281 -18.04 4.01 -3.17
N LEU A 282 -17.86 2.69 -3.02
CA LEU A 282 -16.66 2.13 -2.40
C LEU A 282 -15.42 2.46 -3.23
N ARG A 283 -15.52 2.37 -4.56
CA ARG A 283 -14.40 2.74 -5.45
C ARG A 283 -14.05 4.22 -5.32
N ALA A 284 -15.04 5.10 -5.35
CA ALA A 284 -14.85 6.54 -5.17
C ALA A 284 -14.23 6.87 -3.80
N TYR A 285 -14.65 6.17 -2.74
CA TYR A 285 -14.05 6.29 -1.41
C TYR A 285 -12.57 5.85 -1.41
N LEU A 286 -12.26 4.70 -1.99
CA LEU A 286 -10.89 4.20 -2.05
C LEU A 286 -9.97 5.15 -2.80
N ASP A 287 -10.41 5.65 -3.97
CA ASP A 287 -9.63 6.59 -4.77
C ASP A 287 -9.40 7.90 -4.02
N ALA A 288 -10.45 8.51 -3.47
CA ALA A 288 -10.36 9.79 -2.77
C ALA A 288 -9.49 9.70 -1.51
N VAL A 289 -9.65 8.63 -0.71
CA VAL A 289 -8.82 8.46 0.49
C VAL A 289 -7.38 8.14 0.13
N SER A 290 -7.13 7.29 -0.89
CA SER A 290 -5.79 6.97 -1.40
C SER A 290 -5.02 8.23 -1.79
N GLU A 291 -5.66 9.14 -2.53
CA GLU A 291 -5.09 10.43 -2.92
C GLU A 291 -4.82 11.31 -1.70
N LEU A 292 -5.78 11.41 -0.79
CA LEU A 292 -5.70 12.27 0.40
C LEU A 292 -4.58 11.86 1.35
N VAL A 293 -4.31 10.57 1.48
CA VAL A 293 -3.29 10.03 2.41
C VAL A 293 -1.96 9.67 1.73
N ASP A 294 -1.85 9.89 0.41
CA ASP A 294 -0.66 9.54 -0.39
C ASP A 294 -0.25 8.05 -0.24
N ILE A 295 -1.23 7.15 -0.31
CA ILE A 295 -1.01 5.71 -0.25
C ILE A 295 -1.64 5.05 -1.48
N PRO A 296 -0.86 4.43 -2.38
CA PRO A 296 -1.41 3.79 -3.58
C PRO A 296 -2.31 2.59 -3.23
N LEU A 297 -3.29 2.35 -4.11
CA LEU A 297 -4.21 1.20 -4.04
C LEU A 297 -3.56 -0.08 -4.54
#